data_7f9269a5eeee6beaa0f390b435d2d8ce
#
_entry.id   7f9269a5eeee6beaa0f390b435d2d8ce
#
_cell.length_a   1.000
_cell.length_b   1.000
_cell.length_c   1.000
_cell.angle_alpha   90.00
_cell.angle_beta   90.00
_cell.angle_gamma   90.00
#
_symmetry.space_group_name_H-M   'P 1'
#
loop_
_entity.id
_entity.type
_entity.pdbx_description
1 polymer ?
#
loop_
_entity_poly.entity_id
_entity_poly.type
_entity_poly.pdbx_seq_one_letter_code
_entity_poly.pdbx_strand_id
1 'polypeptide(L)'
;MAKLKTGRHTSALKAQRQAEKRNCANKGLIKKVRVATKTVKASAATKAKTLKEDLKKANACIDKAAKKKVIHWKTAARKKSRLAKAANKAGK
;
A
#
# COMPACT_ATOMS: atom_id res chain seq x y z
N MET A 1 38.43 -5.33 -18.61
CA MET A 1 38.00 -5.76 -17.38
C MET A 1 36.79 -5.09 -16.86
N ALA A 2 36.93 -4.13 -15.97
CA ALA A 2 35.77 -3.43 -15.43
C ALA A 2 34.93 -2.79 -16.54
N LYS A 3 35.59 -2.25 -17.55
CA LYS A 3 34.89 -1.64 -18.69
C LYS A 3 34.01 -2.62 -19.42
N LEU A 4 34.50 -3.81 -19.69
CA LEU A 4 33.74 -4.83 -20.39
C LEU A 4 32.54 -5.27 -19.58
N LYS A 5 32.74 -5.47 -18.30
CA LYS A 5 31.66 -5.83 -17.41
C LYS A 5 30.60 -4.72 -17.38
N THR A 6 31.05 -3.47 -17.33
CA THR A 6 30.14 -2.33 -17.35
C THR A 6 29.34 -2.31 -18.64
N GLY A 7 29.98 -2.52 -19.79
CA GLY A 7 29.31 -2.58 -21.06
C GLY A 7 28.28 -3.68 -21.15
N ARG A 8 28.65 -4.88 -20.70
CA ARG A 8 27.71 -6.02 -20.68
C ARG A 8 26.55 -5.80 -19.76
N HIS A 9 26.78 -5.12 -18.66
CA HIS A 9 25.80 -4.96 -17.61
C HIS A 9 25.03 -3.64 -17.69
N THR A 10 25.10 -2.93 -18.80
CA THR A 10 24.36 -1.68 -18.98
C THR A 10 22.87 -1.89 -18.79
N SER A 11 22.32 -2.93 -19.42
CA SER A 11 20.90 -3.26 -19.27
C SER A 11 20.56 -3.69 -17.85
N ALA A 12 21.46 -4.47 -17.23
CA ALA A 12 21.29 -4.91 -15.86
C ALA A 12 21.32 -3.74 -14.88
N LEU A 13 22.25 -2.81 -15.10
CA LEU A 13 22.33 -1.61 -14.26
C LEU A 13 21.09 -0.73 -14.39
N LYS A 14 20.58 -0.60 -15.62
CA LYS A 14 19.35 0.15 -15.86
C LYS A 14 18.17 -0.54 -15.17
N ALA A 15 18.07 -1.85 -15.29
CA ALA A 15 17.03 -2.63 -14.65
C ALA A 15 17.11 -2.50 -13.13
N GLN A 16 18.34 -2.51 -12.57
CA GLN A 16 18.54 -2.33 -11.15
C GLN A 16 18.07 -0.97 -10.68
N ARG A 17 18.39 0.10 -11.40
CA ARG A 17 17.95 1.45 -11.07
C ARG A 17 16.43 1.54 -11.11
N GLN A 18 15.80 0.96 -12.13
CA GLN A 18 14.35 0.93 -12.25
C GLN A 18 13.72 0.14 -11.10
N ALA A 19 14.32 -1.00 -10.76
CA ALA A 19 13.85 -1.82 -9.65
C ALA A 19 13.94 -1.06 -8.33
N GLU A 20 15.01 -0.31 -8.11
CA GLU A 20 15.16 0.51 -6.91
C GLU A 20 14.08 1.59 -6.82
N LYS A 21 13.83 2.29 -7.94
CA LYS A 21 12.75 3.30 -7.99
C LYS A 21 11.39 2.69 -7.67
N ARG A 22 11.09 1.54 -8.30
CA ARG A 22 9.83 0.83 -8.07
C ARG A 22 9.74 0.38 -6.62
N ASN A 23 10.82 -0.13 -6.07
CA ASN A 23 10.87 -0.59 -4.69
C ASN A 23 10.58 0.55 -3.72
N CYS A 24 11.19 1.72 -3.94
CA CYS A 24 10.92 2.90 -3.12
C CYS A 24 9.45 3.32 -3.22
N ALA A 25 8.91 3.37 -4.43
CA ALA A 25 7.50 3.72 -4.65
C ALA A 25 6.58 2.68 -3.99
N ASN A 26 6.89 1.40 -4.14
CA ASN A 26 6.10 0.31 -3.57
C ASN A 26 6.13 0.36 -2.05
N LYS A 27 7.29 0.59 -1.45
CA LYS A 27 7.41 0.73 0.00
C LYS A 27 6.58 1.90 0.51
N GLY A 28 6.59 3.02 -0.23
CA GLY A 28 5.77 4.17 0.10
C GLY A 28 4.29 3.85 0.09
N LEU A 29 3.81 3.13 -0.91
CA LEU A 29 2.41 2.71 -0.99
C LEU A 29 2.03 1.75 0.14
N ILE A 30 2.89 0.79 0.45
CA ILE A 30 2.67 -0.14 1.54
C ILE A 30 2.58 0.61 2.87
N LYS A 31 3.47 1.58 3.07
CA LYS A 31 3.45 2.41 4.28
C LYS A 31 2.15 3.18 4.39
N LYS A 32 1.68 3.77 3.28
CA LYS A 32 0.40 4.49 3.26
C LYS A 32 -0.76 3.58 3.62
N VAL A 33 -0.77 2.36 3.10
CA VAL A 33 -1.80 1.36 3.42
C VAL A 33 -1.77 1.04 4.91
N ARG A 34 -0.59 0.82 5.49
CA ARG A 34 -0.46 0.53 6.91
C ARG A 34 -0.95 1.68 7.79
N VAL A 35 -0.55 2.90 7.44
CA VAL A 35 -0.96 4.10 8.19
C VAL A 35 -2.47 4.27 8.10
N ALA A 36 -3.04 4.15 6.90
CA ALA A 36 -4.49 4.26 6.71
C ALA A 36 -5.25 3.21 7.51
N THR A 37 -4.74 1.97 7.53
CA THR A 37 -5.34 0.88 8.31
C THR A 37 -5.32 1.20 9.80
N LYS A 38 -4.19 1.66 10.31
CA LYS A 38 -4.07 2.05 11.72
C LYS A 38 -5.00 3.21 12.06
N THR A 39 -5.11 4.18 11.17
CA THR A 39 -6.00 5.33 11.36
C THR A 39 -7.45 4.87 11.48
N VAL A 40 -7.90 3.97 10.60
CA VAL A 40 -9.26 3.42 10.66
C VAL A 40 -9.50 2.66 11.96
N LYS A 41 -8.54 1.83 12.37
CA LYS A 41 -8.67 1.07 13.62
C LYS A 41 -8.74 2.00 14.83
N ALA A 42 -7.92 3.03 14.86
CA ALA A 42 -7.95 4.03 15.94
C ALA A 42 -9.28 4.79 15.95
N SER A 43 -9.75 5.21 14.79
CA SER A 43 -11.05 5.89 14.66
C SER A 43 -12.20 4.99 15.10
N ALA A 44 -12.14 3.71 14.74
CA ALA A 44 -13.16 2.73 15.16
C ALA A 44 -13.15 2.54 16.67
N ALA A 45 -11.96 2.45 17.28
CA ALA A 45 -11.83 2.26 18.72
C ALA A 45 -12.39 3.46 19.49
N THR A 46 -12.19 4.67 19.00
CA THR A 46 -12.67 5.90 19.64
C THR A 46 -14.05 6.33 19.16
N LYS A 47 -14.63 5.60 18.19
CA LYS A 47 -15.91 5.96 17.56
C LYS A 47 -15.89 7.39 17.01
N ALA A 48 -14.76 7.78 16.41
CA ALA A 48 -14.57 9.12 15.88
C ALA A 48 -15.56 9.43 14.76
N LYS A 49 -15.97 10.69 14.66
CA LYS A 49 -16.87 11.14 13.60
C LYS A 49 -16.24 10.99 12.22
N THR A 50 -14.92 10.99 12.15
CA THR A 50 -14.17 10.87 10.90
C THR A 50 -14.03 9.43 10.42
N LEU A 51 -14.61 8.47 11.12
CA LEU A 51 -14.47 7.05 10.80
C LEU A 51 -14.82 6.74 9.34
N LYS A 52 -15.94 7.28 8.85
CA LYS A 52 -16.38 7.05 7.46
C LYS A 52 -15.38 7.61 6.45
N GLU A 53 -14.86 8.80 6.72
CA GLU A 53 -13.85 9.43 5.86
C GLU A 53 -12.56 8.65 5.89
N ASP A 54 -12.11 8.24 7.08
CA ASP A 54 -10.90 7.45 7.24
C ASP A 54 -11.04 6.12 6.50
N LEU A 55 -12.20 5.49 6.57
CA LEU A 55 -12.47 4.24 5.85
C LEU A 55 -12.39 4.45 4.34
N LYS A 56 -12.98 5.54 3.82
CA LYS A 56 -12.91 5.86 2.39
C LYS A 56 -11.46 6.06 1.95
N LYS A 57 -10.68 6.80 2.72
CA LYS A 57 -9.27 7.03 2.42
C LYS A 57 -8.47 5.73 2.42
N ALA A 58 -8.72 4.88 3.42
CA ALA A 58 -8.06 3.59 3.52
C ALA A 58 -8.40 2.70 2.33
N ASN A 59 -9.67 2.62 1.94
CA ASN A 59 -10.10 1.84 0.79
C ASN A 59 -9.44 2.36 -0.49
N ALA A 60 -9.37 3.68 -0.66
CA ALA A 60 -8.71 4.29 -1.83
C ALA A 60 -7.22 3.92 -1.87
N CYS A 61 -6.52 3.97 -0.75
CA CYS A 61 -5.11 3.59 -0.67
C CYS A 61 -4.90 2.11 -1.01
N ILE A 62 -5.76 1.25 -0.47
CA ILE A 62 -5.69 -0.20 -0.72
C ILE A 62 -5.95 -0.50 -2.19
N ASP A 63 -6.98 0.11 -2.78
CA ASP A 63 -7.31 -0.08 -4.19
C ASP A 63 -6.17 0.41 -5.09
N LYS A 64 -5.58 1.54 -4.77
CA LYS A 64 -4.47 2.10 -5.53
C LYS A 64 -3.26 1.16 -5.49
N ALA A 65 -2.95 0.63 -4.32
CA ALA A 65 -1.86 -0.33 -4.16
C ALA A 65 -2.11 -1.61 -4.94
N ALA A 66 -3.35 -2.10 -4.93
CA ALA A 66 -3.74 -3.28 -5.71
C ALA A 66 -3.67 -3.01 -7.21
N LYS A 67 -4.12 -1.84 -7.66
CA LYS A 67 -4.07 -1.44 -9.06
C LYS A 67 -2.63 -1.39 -9.56
N LYS A 68 -1.71 -0.93 -8.74
CA LYS A 68 -0.27 -0.89 -9.08
C LYS A 68 0.44 -2.21 -8.84
N LYS A 69 -0.30 -3.24 -8.45
CA LYS A 69 0.24 -4.58 -8.19
C LYS A 69 1.26 -4.62 -7.05
N VAL A 70 1.21 -3.67 -6.15
CA VAL A 70 2.05 -3.65 -4.95
C VAL A 70 1.57 -4.71 -3.98
N ILE A 71 0.25 -4.89 -3.90
CA ILE A 71 -0.37 -5.96 -3.13
C ILE A 71 -1.29 -6.75 -4.05
N HIS A 72 -1.50 -8.02 -3.74
CA HIS A 72 -2.39 -8.87 -4.51
C HIS A 72 -3.84 -8.43 -4.28
N TRP A 73 -4.69 -8.54 -5.32
CA TRP A 73 -6.09 -8.13 -5.21
C TRP A 73 -6.86 -8.87 -4.13
N LYS A 74 -6.53 -10.14 -3.89
CA LYS A 74 -7.16 -10.90 -2.80
C LYS A 74 -6.80 -10.33 -1.44
N THR A 75 -5.54 -9.95 -1.26
CA THR A 75 -5.08 -9.30 -0.03
C THR A 75 -5.80 -7.98 0.17
N ALA A 76 -5.94 -7.20 -0.91
CA ALA A 76 -6.67 -5.93 -0.86
C ALA A 76 -8.11 -6.15 -0.43
N ALA A 77 -8.78 -7.13 -1.02
CA ALA A 77 -10.17 -7.46 -0.68
C ALA A 77 -10.31 -7.85 0.80
N ARG A 78 -9.38 -8.65 1.32
CA ARG A 78 -9.38 -9.05 2.72
C ARG A 78 -9.20 -7.85 3.64
N LYS A 79 -8.26 -6.98 3.32
CA LYS A 79 -8.00 -5.77 4.13
C LYS A 79 -9.22 -4.86 4.14
N LYS A 80 -9.83 -4.63 2.99
CA LYS A 80 -11.03 -3.80 2.89
C LYS A 80 -12.18 -4.40 3.69
N SER A 81 -12.38 -5.71 3.59
CA SER A 81 -13.43 -6.41 4.33
C SER A 81 -13.23 -6.28 5.84
N ARG A 82 -12.00 -6.48 6.32
CA ARG A 82 -11.69 -6.36 7.75
C ARG A 82 -11.94 -4.95 8.26
N LEU A 83 -11.53 -3.96 7.49
CA LEU A 83 -11.75 -2.56 7.86
C LEU A 83 -13.23 -2.20 7.89
N ALA A 84 -13.98 -2.67 6.90
CA ALA A 84 -15.43 -2.44 6.85
C ALA A 84 -16.12 -3.07 8.06
N LYS A 85 -15.75 -4.28 8.42
CA LYS A 85 -16.30 -4.96 9.59
C LYS A 85 -15.97 -4.20 10.88
N ALA A 86 -14.73 -3.75 11.03
CA ALA A 86 -14.31 -2.97 12.19
C ALA A 86 -15.12 -1.67 12.28
N ALA A 87 -15.30 -0.98 11.15
CA ALA A 87 -16.07 0.26 11.11
C ALA A 87 -17.54 0.01 11.44
N ASN A 88 -18.14 -1.03 10.89
CA ASN A 88 -19.53 -1.37 11.15
C ASN A 88 -19.75 -1.74 12.63
N LYS A 89 -18.81 -2.49 13.20
CA LYS A 89 -18.86 -2.86 14.60
C LYS A 89 -18.80 -1.64 15.50
N ALA A 90 -17.95 -0.68 15.15
CA ALA A 90 -17.83 0.56 15.91
C ALA A 90 -19.07 1.44 15.76
N GLY A 91 -19.73 1.38 14.60
CA GLY A 91 -20.94 2.15 14.34
C GLY A 91 -22.19 1.65 15.08
N LYS A 92 -22.11 0.45 15.61
CA LYS A 92 -23.18 -0.11 16.42
C LYS A 92 -22.95 0.22 17.89
#